data_83d93dd55b1b2a401b825bde87950cd6
#
_entry.id   83d93dd55b1b2a401b825bde87950cd6
#
_cell.length_a   1.000
_cell.length_b   1.000
_cell.length_c   1.000
_cell.angle_alpha   90.00
_cell.angle_beta   90.00
_cell.angle_gamma   90.00
#
_symmetry.space_group_name_H-M   'P 1'
#
loop_
_entity.id
_entity.type
_entity.pdbx_description
1 polymer ?
#
loop_
_entity_poly.entity_id
_entity_poly.type
_entity_poly.pdbx_seq_one_letter_code
_entity_poly.pdbx_strand_id
1 'polypeptide(L)'
;MAELISLQRVVSDGYHNAFTDMTRWNGHYYLCYRVAQSHGIEPPGDVIILRSTDLTQWQQVARFDTGGDDRDPKLLHAGDLLAVTFGTWVPRWRTAGSRTDVTHDLLSHISISRDGTSWSTPRQIYGVNYWLWRLVAADGAYWCAAYHFGRRDDRDMRTVHLLRSEDLLDWRL
;
A
#
# COMPACT_ATOMS: atom_id res chain seq x y z
N MET A 1 33.00 -0.76 3.31
CA MET A 1 32.21 -0.07 4.36
C MET A 1 31.21 0.84 3.67
N ALA A 2 29.96 0.88 4.16
CA ALA A 2 28.97 1.86 3.66
C ALA A 2 29.21 3.20 4.38
N GLU A 3 29.16 4.30 3.65
CA GLU A 3 29.31 5.65 4.18
C GLU A 3 27.99 6.39 4.05
N LEU A 4 27.57 7.09 5.12
CA LEU A 4 26.40 7.97 5.07
C LEU A 4 26.80 9.28 4.38
N ILE A 5 26.33 9.49 3.15
CA ILE A 5 26.66 10.68 2.37
C ILE A 5 25.78 11.88 2.77
N SER A 6 24.47 11.64 3.00
CA SER A 6 23.54 12.70 3.37
C SER A 6 22.33 12.14 4.15
N LEU A 7 21.70 12.99 4.93
CA LEU A 7 20.44 12.72 5.61
C LEU A 7 19.51 13.91 5.41
N GLN A 8 18.29 13.65 4.93
CA GLN A 8 17.29 14.69 4.70
C GLN A 8 15.94 14.26 5.29
N ARG A 9 15.27 15.19 5.95
CA ARG A 9 13.89 15.01 6.41
C ARG A 9 12.95 15.45 5.29
N VAL A 10 12.17 14.52 4.74
CA VAL A 10 11.22 14.78 3.63
C VAL A 10 9.89 15.33 4.14
N VAL A 11 9.37 14.79 5.24
CA VAL A 11 8.10 15.19 5.83
C VAL A 11 8.27 15.42 7.34
N SER A 12 7.66 16.48 7.86
CA SER A 12 7.61 16.80 9.29
C SER A 12 6.40 17.69 9.57
N ASP A 13 5.25 17.07 9.73
CA ASP A 13 3.93 17.71 9.79
C ASP A 13 3.18 17.47 11.11
N GLY A 14 3.83 16.78 12.06
CA GLY A 14 3.25 16.45 13.36
C GLY A 14 2.38 15.19 13.36
N TYR A 15 2.20 14.53 12.21
CA TYR A 15 1.50 13.26 12.10
C TYR A 15 2.44 12.06 12.25
N HIS A 16 1.86 10.89 12.43
CA HIS A 16 2.56 9.62 12.36
C HIS A 16 2.75 9.22 10.90
N ASN A 17 3.92 9.54 10.33
CA ASN A 17 4.33 9.20 8.97
C ASN A 17 5.16 7.92 9.01
N ALA A 18 4.64 6.83 8.42
CA ALA A 18 5.24 5.49 8.54
C ALA A 18 5.05 4.63 7.29
N PHE A 19 5.64 3.43 7.30
CA PHE A 19 5.49 2.41 6.25
C PHE A 19 5.90 2.94 4.88
N THR A 20 7.12 3.42 4.79
CA THR A 20 7.64 4.07 3.59
C THR A 20 8.11 3.07 2.54
N ASP A 21 7.98 3.46 1.28
CA ASP A 21 8.65 2.82 0.14
C ASP A 21 9.05 3.87 -0.89
N MET A 22 10.07 3.58 -1.70
CA MET A 22 10.56 4.51 -2.71
C MET A 22 10.99 3.78 -3.97
N THR A 23 10.73 4.40 -5.12
CA THR A 23 11.21 3.93 -6.43
C THR A 23 11.60 5.10 -7.33
N ARG A 24 12.35 4.81 -8.40
CA ARG A 24 12.63 5.77 -9.47
C ARG A 24 12.00 5.28 -10.76
N TRP A 25 11.23 6.15 -11.42
CA TRP A 25 10.57 5.85 -12.68
C TRP A 25 10.47 7.11 -13.56
N ASN A 26 10.72 6.98 -14.86
CA ASN A 26 10.67 8.06 -15.85
C ASN A 26 11.35 9.36 -15.39
N GLY A 27 12.58 9.24 -14.87
CA GLY A 27 13.39 10.37 -14.43
C GLY A 27 13.00 11.02 -13.12
N HIS A 28 11.94 10.53 -12.45
CA HIS A 28 11.45 11.04 -11.17
C HIS A 28 11.61 9.99 -10.06
N TYR A 29 11.75 10.47 -8.84
CA TYR A 29 11.65 9.68 -7.62
C TYR A 29 10.23 9.74 -7.08
N TYR A 30 9.70 8.61 -6.64
CA TYR A 30 8.40 8.48 -6.01
C TYR A 30 8.61 7.88 -4.63
N LEU A 31 8.01 8.51 -3.63
CA LEU A 31 8.03 8.06 -2.24
C LEU A 31 6.58 7.92 -1.79
N CYS A 32 6.25 6.79 -1.20
CA CYS A 32 4.94 6.59 -0.58
C CYS A 32 5.06 6.35 0.92
N TYR A 33 4.04 6.73 1.66
CA TYR A 33 3.95 6.51 3.10
C TYR A 33 2.50 6.58 3.57
N ARG A 34 2.26 6.06 4.77
CA ARG A 34 1.00 6.27 5.49
C ARG A 34 1.10 7.52 6.35
N VAL A 35 0.07 8.36 6.33
CA VAL A 35 -0.13 9.48 7.25
C VAL A 35 -1.33 9.20 8.16
N ALA A 36 -1.18 9.34 9.47
CA ALA A 36 -2.24 9.14 10.46
C ALA A 36 -1.96 9.90 11.74
N GLN A 37 -2.91 9.93 12.67
CA GLN A 37 -2.67 10.49 14.00
C GLN A 37 -1.77 9.61 14.87
N SER A 38 -1.82 8.28 14.66
CA SER A 38 -1.05 7.30 15.44
C SER A 38 -0.71 6.06 14.59
N HIS A 39 0.04 5.13 15.19
CA HIS A 39 0.30 3.82 14.59
C HIS A 39 -0.95 2.92 14.57
N GLY A 40 -1.95 3.20 15.38
CA GLY A 40 -3.18 2.43 15.48
C GLY A 40 -3.99 2.42 14.18
N ILE A 41 -5.08 1.66 14.19
CA ILE A 41 -6.04 1.58 13.08
C ILE A 41 -7.06 2.73 13.19
N GLU A 42 -7.32 3.19 14.40
CA GLU A 42 -8.26 4.26 14.72
C GLU A 42 -7.53 5.44 15.40
N PRO A 43 -7.75 6.67 14.92
CA PRO A 43 -8.43 7.01 13.67
C PRO A 43 -7.65 6.52 12.45
N PRO A 44 -8.34 6.23 11.32
CA PRO A 44 -7.72 5.67 10.12
C PRO A 44 -6.67 6.60 9.53
N GLY A 45 -5.74 6.01 8.78
CA GLY A 45 -4.72 6.73 8.04
C GLY A 45 -4.91 6.60 6.53
N ASP A 46 -4.26 7.49 5.80
CA ASP A 46 -4.27 7.54 4.35
C ASP A 46 -2.89 7.23 3.78
N VAL A 47 -2.86 6.83 2.51
CA VAL A 47 -1.62 6.66 1.76
C VAL A 47 -1.34 7.91 0.93
N ILE A 48 -0.13 8.44 1.05
CA ILE A 48 0.37 9.60 0.31
C ILE A 48 1.43 9.13 -0.69
N ILE A 49 1.43 9.75 -1.88
CA ILE A 49 2.55 9.63 -2.83
C ILE A 49 3.14 11.01 -3.08
N LEU A 50 4.44 11.11 -2.89
CA LEU A 50 5.25 12.27 -3.25
C LEU A 50 6.09 11.96 -4.48
N ARG A 51 6.36 12.98 -5.28
CA ARG A 51 7.25 12.94 -6.44
C ARG A 51 8.33 14.01 -6.34
N SER A 52 9.56 13.68 -6.77
CA SER A 52 10.69 14.61 -6.86
C SER A 52 11.56 14.33 -8.09
N THR A 53 12.25 15.33 -8.60
CA THR A 53 13.29 15.18 -9.63
C THR A 53 14.70 15.12 -9.05
N ASP A 54 14.89 15.65 -7.84
CA ASP A 54 16.21 15.96 -7.27
C ASP A 54 16.39 15.46 -5.83
N LEU A 55 15.37 14.76 -5.26
CA LEU A 55 15.31 14.29 -3.88
C LEU A 55 15.25 15.42 -2.82
N THR A 56 15.26 16.69 -3.24
CA THR A 56 15.25 17.85 -2.32
C THR A 56 13.89 18.52 -2.26
N GLN A 57 13.24 18.67 -3.42
CA GLN A 57 11.90 19.24 -3.53
C GLN A 57 10.89 18.14 -3.83
N TRP A 58 9.89 18.01 -2.96
CA TRP A 58 8.86 16.97 -3.05
C TRP A 58 7.49 17.58 -3.25
N GLN A 59 6.73 17.05 -4.20
CA GLN A 59 5.36 17.41 -4.50
C GLN A 59 4.44 16.23 -4.23
N GLN A 60 3.36 16.45 -3.49
CA GLN A 60 2.31 15.44 -3.37
C GLN A 60 1.57 15.29 -4.70
N VAL A 61 1.52 14.07 -5.22
CA VAL A 61 0.85 13.73 -6.49
C VAL A 61 -0.36 12.82 -6.29
N ALA A 62 -0.48 12.15 -5.14
CA ALA A 62 -1.67 11.39 -4.80
C ALA A 62 -1.90 11.33 -3.29
N ARG A 63 -3.18 11.15 -2.92
CA ARG A 63 -3.65 10.76 -1.60
C ARG A 63 -4.78 9.76 -1.78
N PHE A 64 -4.70 8.63 -1.10
CA PHE A 64 -5.71 7.60 -1.11
C PHE A 64 -6.32 7.49 0.27
N ASP A 65 -7.64 7.59 0.29
CA ASP A 65 -8.53 7.37 1.43
C ASP A 65 -9.64 6.45 0.91
N THR A 66 -9.60 5.17 1.29
CA THR A 66 -10.60 4.17 0.86
C THR A 66 -11.73 4.00 1.87
N GLY A 67 -11.76 4.84 2.90
CA GLY A 67 -12.75 4.79 3.98
C GLY A 67 -12.39 3.84 5.12
N GLY A 68 -11.20 3.26 5.09
CA GLY A 68 -10.59 2.48 6.16
C GLY A 68 -9.19 2.95 6.47
N ASP A 69 -8.45 2.22 7.30
CA ASP A 69 -7.06 2.55 7.58
C ASP A 69 -6.14 2.00 6.49
N ASP A 70 -5.74 2.87 5.56
CA ASP A 70 -4.84 2.56 4.45
C ASP A 70 -3.38 2.59 4.92
N ARG A 71 -2.64 1.48 4.71
CA ARG A 71 -1.27 1.35 5.23
C ARG A 71 -0.36 0.46 4.40
N ASP A 72 0.91 0.47 4.76
CA ASP A 72 1.98 -0.35 4.15
C ASP A 72 2.07 -0.22 2.63
N PRO A 73 2.04 1.00 2.06
CA PRO A 73 2.11 1.16 0.62
C PRO A 73 3.42 0.62 0.06
N LYS A 74 3.34 -0.02 -1.12
CA LYS A 74 4.49 -0.50 -1.88
C LYS A 74 4.38 -0.07 -3.33
N LEU A 75 5.46 0.50 -3.83
CA LEU A 75 5.57 0.95 -5.22
C LEU A 75 6.16 -0.16 -6.10
N LEU A 76 5.60 -0.30 -7.29
CA LEU A 76 6.15 -1.09 -8.39
C LEU A 76 6.19 -0.22 -9.64
N HIS A 77 7.32 -0.20 -10.35
CA HIS A 77 7.37 0.28 -11.72
C HIS A 77 7.60 -0.90 -12.68
N ALA A 78 6.90 -0.92 -13.80
CA ALA A 78 7.05 -1.94 -14.82
C ALA A 78 6.71 -1.34 -16.19
N GLY A 79 7.72 -1.23 -17.04
CA GLY A 79 7.58 -0.59 -18.36
C GLY A 79 7.01 0.83 -18.25
N ASP A 80 5.85 1.03 -18.86
CA ASP A 80 5.16 2.34 -18.95
C ASP A 80 4.20 2.63 -17.80
N LEU A 81 4.22 1.82 -16.74
CA LEU A 81 3.34 2.02 -15.59
C LEU A 81 4.08 2.13 -14.26
N LEU A 82 3.47 2.86 -13.35
CA LEU A 82 3.79 2.92 -11.94
C LEU A 82 2.54 2.49 -11.16
N ALA A 83 2.70 1.54 -10.26
CA ALA A 83 1.61 1.05 -9.42
C ALA A 83 1.95 1.26 -7.94
N VAL A 84 0.94 1.42 -7.12
CA VAL A 84 1.03 1.35 -5.66
C VAL A 84 0.02 0.33 -5.15
N THR A 85 0.47 -0.56 -4.29
CA THR A 85 -0.40 -1.45 -3.51
C THR A 85 -0.36 -1.06 -2.05
N PHE A 86 -1.46 -1.26 -1.35
CA PHE A 86 -1.56 -1.03 0.09
C PHE A 86 -2.66 -1.88 0.71
N GLY A 87 -2.53 -2.15 2.00
CA GLY A 87 -3.56 -2.81 2.78
C GLY A 87 -4.51 -1.80 3.41
N THR A 88 -5.78 -2.17 3.53
CA THR A 88 -6.81 -1.36 4.20
C THR A 88 -7.48 -2.17 5.29
N TRP A 89 -7.43 -1.70 6.53
CA TRP A 89 -8.26 -2.22 7.60
C TRP A 89 -9.63 -1.56 7.58
N VAL A 90 -10.67 -2.36 7.25
CA VAL A 90 -12.05 -1.89 7.18
C VAL A 90 -12.80 -2.35 8.42
N PRO A 91 -13.43 -1.45 9.19
CA PRO A 91 -14.20 -1.84 10.37
C PRO A 91 -15.41 -2.69 9.98
N ARG A 92 -15.59 -3.80 10.70
CA ARG A 92 -16.73 -4.69 10.57
C ARG A 92 -17.43 -4.81 11.90
N TRP A 93 -18.63 -4.27 11.99
CA TRP A 93 -19.45 -4.32 13.20
C TRP A 93 -20.05 -5.72 13.37
N ARG A 94 -19.76 -6.39 14.47
CA ARG A 94 -20.35 -7.69 14.79
C ARG A 94 -21.80 -7.56 15.26
N THR A 95 -22.06 -6.50 16.02
CA THR A 95 -23.40 -6.19 16.55
C THR A 95 -23.84 -4.85 15.99
N ALA A 96 -24.98 -4.83 15.31
CA ALA A 96 -25.54 -3.60 14.74
C ALA A 96 -25.70 -2.53 15.83
N GLY A 97 -25.15 -1.34 15.61
CA GLY A 97 -25.21 -0.21 16.53
C GLY A 97 -24.22 -0.23 17.70
N SER A 98 -23.42 -1.28 17.86
CA SER A 98 -22.34 -1.31 18.85
C SER A 98 -21.08 -0.63 18.32
N ARG A 99 -20.50 0.31 19.07
CA ARG A 99 -19.21 0.92 18.75
C ARG A 99 -18.01 0.19 19.35
N THR A 100 -18.26 -0.79 20.21
CA THR A 100 -17.22 -1.54 20.93
C THR A 100 -17.04 -2.96 20.43
N ASP A 101 -18.03 -3.51 19.72
CA ASP A 101 -17.97 -4.86 19.14
C ASP A 101 -17.59 -4.77 17.66
N VAL A 102 -16.38 -4.31 17.38
CA VAL A 102 -15.84 -4.15 16.04
C VAL A 102 -14.70 -5.13 15.80
N THR A 103 -14.70 -5.74 14.63
CA THR A 103 -13.54 -6.41 14.04
C THR A 103 -13.16 -5.65 12.78
N HIS A 104 -12.00 -5.97 12.23
CA HIS A 104 -11.55 -5.39 10.96
C HIS A 104 -11.34 -6.52 9.96
N ASP A 105 -11.85 -6.33 8.76
CA ASP A 105 -11.43 -7.09 7.59
C ASP A 105 -10.25 -6.37 6.95
N LEU A 106 -9.33 -7.12 6.37
CA LEU A 106 -8.22 -6.61 5.61
C LEU A 106 -8.51 -6.74 4.12
N LEU A 107 -8.39 -5.65 3.40
CA LEU A 107 -8.46 -5.61 1.95
C LEU A 107 -7.10 -5.17 1.39
N SER A 108 -6.69 -5.73 0.26
CA SER A 108 -5.52 -5.22 -0.47
C SER A 108 -6.01 -4.44 -1.68
N HIS A 109 -5.47 -3.23 -1.86
CA HIS A 109 -5.83 -2.33 -2.95
C HIS A 109 -4.64 -2.08 -3.88
N ILE A 110 -4.95 -1.72 -5.12
CA ILE A 110 -3.98 -1.22 -6.10
C ILE A 110 -4.51 0.04 -6.77
N SER A 111 -3.62 0.98 -7.03
CA SER A 111 -3.83 2.11 -7.93
C SER A 111 -2.67 2.19 -8.92
N ILE A 112 -2.97 2.57 -10.17
CA ILE A 112 -2.02 2.58 -11.28
C ILE A 112 -1.98 3.96 -11.91
N SER A 113 -0.77 4.39 -12.29
CA SER A 113 -0.50 5.62 -13.04
C SER A 113 0.36 5.32 -14.27
N ARG A 114 0.14 6.05 -15.36
CA ARG A 114 0.96 6.01 -16.59
C ARG A 114 1.78 7.28 -16.80
N ASP A 115 1.51 8.32 -16.03
CA ASP A 115 2.19 9.63 -16.10
C ASP A 115 2.86 10.03 -14.77
N GLY A 116 2.62 9.27 -13.69
CA GLY A 116 3.13 9.52 -12.34
C GLY A 116 2.44 10.65 -11.59
N THR A 117 1.37 11.22 -12.16
CA THR A 117 0.60 12.31 -11.56
C THR A 117 -0.89 12.02 -11.48
N SER A 118 -1.42 11.34 -12.48
CA SER A 118 -2.81 10.90 -12.54
C SER A 118 -2.88 9.45 -12.13
N TRP A 119 -3.67 9.13 -11.12
CA TRP A 119 -3.79 7.79 -10.54
C TRP A 119 -5.21 7.27 -10.68
N SER A 120 -5.33 5.98 -10.98
CA SER A 120 -6.65 5.33 -10.99
C SER A 120 -7.26 5.31 -9.59
N THR A 121 -8.60 5.25 -9.51
CA THR A 121 -9.27 4.94 -8.25
C THR A 121 -8.74 3.61 -7.70
N PRO A 122 -8.40 3.52 -6.41
CA PRO A 122 -7.97 2.27 -5.80
C PRO A 122 -9.00 1.15 -6.02
N ARG A 123 -8.52 0.01 -6.50
CA ARG A 123 -9.33 -1.19 -6.71
C ARG A 123 -8.87 -2.29 -5.77
N GLN A 124 -9.82 -2.93 -5.09
CA GLN A 124 -9.52 -4.15 -4.33
C GLN A 124 -9.01 -5.25 -5.27
N ILE A 125 -7.94 -5.92 -4.87
CA ILE A 125 -7.35 -7.05 -5.55
C ILE A 125 -7.28 -8.26 -4.64
N TYR A 126 -7.47 -9.46 -5.22
CA TYR A 126 -7.49 -10.73 -4.50
C TYR A 126 -8.57 -10.85 -3.41
N GLY A 127 -8.41 -11.80 -2.48
CA GLY A 127 -9.42 -12.14 -1.46
C GLY A 127 -9.39 -11.24 -0.23
N VAL A 128 -10.49 -11.27 0.53
CA VAL A 128 -10.58 -10.62 1.85
C VAL A 128 -9.63 -11.32 2.82
N ASN A 129 -9.02 -10.54 3.71
CA ASN A 129 -8.04 -10.97 4.71
C ASN A 129 -6.72 -11.54 4.15
N TYR A 130 -6.41 -11.24 2.89
CA TYR A 130 -5.10 -11.49 2.31
C TYR A 130 -4.31 -10.19 2.19
N TRP A 131 -3.16 -10.14 2.86
CA TRP A 131 -2.21 -9.05 2.73
C TRP A 131 -1.25 -9.33 1.59
N LEU A 132 -1.44 -8.63 0.48
CA LEU A 132 -0.48 -8.65 -0.62
C LEU A 132 0.69 -7.75 -0.27
N TRP A 133 1.87 -8.37 -0.17
CA TRP A 133 3.08 -7.65 0.24
C TRP A 133 3.68 -6.89 -0.96
N ARG A 134 4.95 -7.04 -1.19
CA ARG A 134 5.63 -6.37 -2.30
C ARG A 134 5.36 -7.08 -3.63
N LEU A 135 4.95 -6.34 -4.64
CA LEU A 135 4.85 -6.81 -6.01
C LEU A 135 6.23 -6.85 -6.67
N VAL A 136 6.45 -7.85 -7.53
CA VAL A 136 7.67 -8.01 -8.34
C VAL A 136 7.26 -8.27 -9.79
N ALA A 137 7.88 -7.56 -10.73
CA ALA A 137 7.76 -7.86 -12.15
C ALA A 137 8.92 -8.80 -12.56
N ALA A 138 8.59 -10.00 -13.03
CA ALA A 138 9.55 -11.00 -13.49
C ALA A 138 8.93 -11.93 -14.54
N ASP A 139 9.72 -12.35 -15.51
CA ASP A 139 9.36 -13.36 -16.52
C ASP A 139 8.04 -13.05 -17.25
N GLY A 140 7.82 -11.78 -17.60
CA GLY A 140 6.62 -11.33 -18.30
C GLY A 140 5.33 -11.35 -17.49
N ALA A 141 5.42 -11.47 -16.17
CA ALA A 141 4.30 -11.48 -15.25
C ALA A 141 4.60 -10.66 -13.99
N TYR A 142 3.59 -10.49 -13.16
CA TYR A 142 3.69 -9.90 -11.83
C TYR A 142 3.51 -10.98 -10.77
N TRP A 143 4.29 -10.90 -9.72
CA TRP A 143 4.31 -11.87 -8.63
C TRP A 143 4.16 -11.17 -7.30
N CYS A 144 3.52 -11.84 -6.36
CA CYS A 144 3.35 -11.34 -5.00
C CYS A 144 3.27 -12.48 -4.00
N ALA A 145 3.96 -12.36 -2.89
CA ALA A 145 3.69 -13.18 -1.73
C ALA A 145 2.54 -12.53 -0.94
N ALA A 146 1.47 -13.27 -0.71
CA ALA A 146 0.34 -12.85 0.11
C ALA A 146 0.21 -13.79 1.30
N TYR A 147 -0.09 -13.24 2.48
CA TYR A 147 -0.40 -14.06 3.65
C TYR A 147 -1.81 -13.77 4.14
N HIS A 148 -2.46 -14.82 4.67
CA HIS A 148 -3.83 -14.72 5.18
C HIS A 148 -3.84 -14.18 6.61
N PHE A 149 -4.65 -13.17 6.84
CA PHE A 149 -4.84 -12.49 8.12
C PHE A 149 -6.23 -12.80 8.69
N GLY A 150 -6.52 -14.10 8.88
CA GLY A 150 -7.81 -14.59 9.31
C GLY A 150 -7.94 -14.72 10.83
N ARG A 151 -9.10 -15.21 11.27
CA ARG A 151 -9.37 -15.56 12.66
C ARG A 151 -8.60 -16.84 13.04
N ARG A 152 -8.43 -17.07 14.35
CA ARG A 152 -7.72 -18.26 14.86
C ARG A 152 -8.34 -19.60 14.43
N ASP A 153 -9.62 -19.62 14.13
CA ASP A 153 -10.41 -20.77 13.69
C ASP A 153 -10.51 -20.92 12.16
N ASP A 154 -9.94 -19.97 11.42
CA ASP A 154 -9.86 -20.04 9.98
C ASP A 154 -8.72 -21.00 9.54
N ARG A 155 -9.06 -21.98 8.70
CA ARG A 155 -8.08 -22.99 8.20
C ARG A 155 -6.95 -22.36 7.40
N ASP A 156 -7.22 -21.25 6.72
CA ASP A 156 -6.23 -20.54 5.91
C ASP A 156 -5.36 -19.55 6.70
N MET A 157 -5.66 -19.39 7.99
CA MET A 157 -4.87 -18.50 8.84
C MET A 157 -3.40 -18.93 8.87
N ARG A 158 -2.50 -17.95 8.65
CA ARG A 158 -1.04 -18.14 8.60
C ARG A 158 -0.53 -18.86 7.36
N THR A 159 -1.35 -19.04 6.33
CA THR A 159 -0.86 -19.52 5.03
C THR A 159 -0.19 -18.38 4.27
N VAL A 160 0.80 -18.74 3.46
CA VAL A 160 1.43 -17.83 2.51
C VAL A 160 1.16 -18.36 1.12
N HIS A 161 0.59 -17.52 0.28
CA HIS A 161 0.30 -17.80 -1.11
C HIS A 161 1.34 -17.10 -1.99
N LEU A 162 1.83 -17.77 -3.02
CA LEU A 162 2.54 -17.14 -4.12
C LEU A 162 1.55 -16.88 -5.24
N LEU A 163 1.30 -15.62 -5.49
CA LEU A 163 0.33 -15.17 -6.49
C LEU A 163 1.02 -14.69 -7.76
N ARG A 164 0.38 -14.95 -8.89
CA ARG A 164 0.77 -14.48 -10.22
C ARG A 164 -0.36 -13.68 -10.86
N SER A 165 0.00 -12.60 -11.56
CA SER A 165 -0.90 -11.80 -12.39
C SER A 165 -0.23 -11.42 -13.70
N GLU A 166 -1.03 -11.19 -14.75
CA GLU A 166 -0.57 -10.68 -16.05
C GLU A 166 -0.90 -9.19 -16.23
N ASP A 167 -1.80 -8.65 -15.40
CA ASP A 167 -2.37 -7.31 -15.57
C ASP A 167 -2.37 -6.47 -14.27
N LEU A 168 -1.85 -7.00 -13.14
CA LEU A 168 -1.88 -6.42 -11.81
C LEU A 168 -3.27 -6.41 -11.14
N LEU A 169 -4.32 -6.78 -11.83
CA LEU A 169 -5.69 -6.69 -11.34
C LEU A 169 -6.25 -8.06 -10.97
N ASP A 170 -5.99 -9.06 -11.81
CA ASP A 170 -6.45 -10.43 -11.61
C ASP A 170 -5.30 -11.32 -11.14
N TRP A 171 -5.37 -11.76 -9.89
CA TRP A 171 -4.35 -12.54 -9.20
C TRP A 171 -4.78 -13.99 -9.01
N ARG A 172 -3.88 -14.92 -9.30
CA ARG A 172 -4.09 -16.37 -9.17
C ARG A 172 -3.01 -17.00 -8.31
N LEU A 173 -3.37 -18.10 -7.66
CA LEU A 173 -2.48 -19.01 -6.96
C LEU A 173 -1.61 -19.78 -7.95
#